data_e7ed63f918a8f2146c0b3251cda7a461
#
_entry.id   e7ed63f918a8f2146c0b3251cda7a461
#
_cell.length_a   1.000
_cell.length_b   1.000
_cell.length_c   1.000
_cell.angle_alpha   90.00
_cell.angle_beta   90.00
_cell.angle_gamma   90.00
#
_symmetry.space_group_name_H-M   'P 1'
#
loop_
_entity.id
_entity.type
_entity.pdbx_description
1 polymer ?
#
loop_
_entity_poly.entity_id
_entity_poly.type
_entity_poly.pdbx_seq_one_letter_code
_entity_poly.pdbx_strand_id
1 'polypeptide(L)'
;MEHPLISVVLPIYNVEKYLPVCMKSLLSQTYKNLEIILVDDGSSDGCIGLCNGYAQQDKRVVVYHKQNGGLSDARNYGVEHARGEYIAYVDPDDYVDLDYIEYLYYILKKYNVEMSVCQHRVHFNAGTVDERGKKGDEEVTVSECLKRMLYHDVIDTSAWAKLYHRDLFQTVRYPIGKIYEDTATTYRLMMECDRIAIGYESKYNYIFHENSIINSKFQINKLDLIEATDYMAQNIKKRYPELEEAAVRRQVYARFSILNQMLEVPGYSEIRSE
;
A
#
# COMPACT_ATOMS: atom_id res chain seq x y z
N MET A 1 -3.40 -23.02 17.75
CA MET A 1 -3.44 -22.77 16.30
C MET A 1 -2.03 -22.46 15.85
N GLU A 2 -1.55 -23.06 14.76
CA GLU A 2 -0.27 -22.65 14.19
C GLU A 2 -0.36 -21.19 13.75
N HIS A 3 0.60 -20.38 14.16
CA HIS A 3 0.76 -19.00 13.71
C HIS A 3 1.76 -19.04 12.56
N PRO A 4 1.34 -18.99 11.29
CA PRO A 4 2.26 -19.03 10.15
C PRO A 4 3.21 -17.85 10.18
N LEU A 5 4.35 -17.97 9.51
CA LEU A 5 5.25 -16.83 9.32
C LEU A 5 4.59 -15.79 8.43
N ILE A 6 4.61 -14.54 8.85
CA ILE A 6 4.16 -13.38 8.08
C ILE A 6 5.35 -12.48 7.79
N SER A 7 5.55 -12.15 6.52
CA SER A 7 6.60 -11.23 6.07
C SER A 7 6.03 -9.82 5.98
N VAL A 8 6.63 -8.89 6.72
CA VAL A 8 6.33 -7.46 6.62
C VAL A 8 7.42 -6.79 5.80
N VAL A 9 7.08 -6.30 4.62
CA VAL A 9 8.03 -5.68 3.67
C VAL A 9 7.98 -4.16 3.79
N LEU A 10 9.14 -3.55 4.04
CA LEU A 10 9.34 -2.11 4.10
C LEU A 10 10.29 -1.66 2.97
N PRO A 11 9.82 -0.92 1.98
CA PRO A 11 10.67 -0.27 0.98
C PRO A 11 11.31 0.98 1.59
N ILE A 12 12.62 1.00 1.76
CA ILE A 12 13.37 2.06 2.44
C ILE A 12 14.10 2.92 1.39
N TYR A 13 13.88 4.24 1.41
CA TYR A 13 14.65 5.19 0.61
C TYR A 13 14.62 6.59 1.22
N ASN A 14 15.75 7.04 1.81
CA ASN A 14 15.92 8.38 2.38
C ASN A 14 14.85 8.78 3.41
N VAL A 15 14.59 7.90 4.38
CA VAL A 15 13.53 8.04 5.41
C VAL A 15 14.08 7.93 6.84
N GLU A 16 15.35 8.25 7.07
CA GLU A 16 16.01 8.08 8.36
C GLU A 16 15.28 8.71 9.54
N LYS A 17 14.56 9.81 9.31
CA LYS A 17 13.81 10.54 10.35
C LYS A 17 12.57 9.78 10.83
N TYR A 18 11.96 8.99 9.96
CA TYR A 18 10.67 8.34 10.20
C TYR A 18 10.83 6.89 10.60
N LEU A 19 11.83 6.21 10.01
CA LEU A 19 12.09 4.79 10.22
C LEU A 19 12.09 4.34 11.69
N PRO A 20 12.62 5.10 12.67
CA PRO A 20 12.59 4.66 14.07
C PRO A 20 11.17 4.49 14.65
N VAL A 21 10.22 5.34 14.28
CA VAL A 21 8.82 5.25 14.75
C VAL A 21 8.15 4.05 14.11
N CYS A 22 8.30 3.86 12.82
CA CYS A 22 7.81 2.70 12.08
C CYS A 22 8.34 1.39 12.69
N MET A 23 9.66 1.26 12.83
CA MET A 23 10.29 0.06 13.37
C MET A 23 9.86 -0.23 14.81
N LYS A 24 9.73 0.78 15.67
CA LYS A 24 9.22 0.60 17.04
C LYS A 24 7.82 -0.04 17.02
N SER A 25 6.94 0.38 16.14
CA SER A 25 5.59 -0.17 16.01
C SER A 25 5.59 -1.64 15.54
N LEU A 26 6.48 -1.98 14.61
CA LEU A 26 6.60 -3.34 14.07
C LEU A 26 7.27 -4.31 15.03
N LEU A 27 8.33 -3.89 15.72
CA LEU A 27 9.02 -4.72 16.72
C LEU A 27 8.11 -5.04 17.91
N SER A 28 7.12 -4.17 18.19
CA SER A 28 6.18 -4.30 19.31
C SER A 28 4.91 -5.11 18.98
N GLN A 29 4.75 -5.60 17.75
CA GLN A 29 3.55 -6.33 17.33
C GLN A 29 3.18 -7.49 18.26
N THR A 30 1.88 -7.67 18.52
CA THR A 30 1.34 -8.80 19.32
C THR A 30 1.54 -10.12 18.61
N TYR A 31 1.38 -10.18 17.29
CA TYR A 31 1.72 -11.33 16.47
C TYR A 31 3.24 -11.53 16.44
N LYS A 32 3.74 -12.69 16.89
CA LYS A 32 5.17 -12.88 17.13
C LYS A 32 5.93 -13.57 15.99
N ASN A 33 5.27 -14.43 15.21
CA ASN A 33 5.94 -15.16 14.14
C ASN A 33 6.05 -14.31 12.87
N LEU A 34 6.90 -13.28 12.94
CA LEU A 34 7.15 -12.31 11.88
C LEU A 34 8.56 -12.42 11.35
N GLU A 35 8.75 -12.11 10.06
CA GLU A 35 9.98 -11.57 9.52
C GLU A 35 9.72 -10.15 9.01
N ILE A 36 10.60 -9.22 9.31
CA ILE A 36 10.53 -7.82 8.93
C ILE A 36 11.63 -7.58 7.91
N ILE A 37 11.25 -7.40 6.66
CA ILE A 37 12.16 -7.29 5.51
C ILE A 37 12.35 -5.83 5.18
N LEU A 38 13.52 -5.28 5.50
CA LEU A 38 13.92 -3.92 5.16
C LEU A 38 14.65 -3.96 3.82
N VAL A 39 14.05 -3.38 2.78
CA VAL A 39 14.66 -3.28 1.46
C VAL A 39 15.17 -1.86 1.27
N ASP A 40 16.44 -1.63 1.56
CA ASP A 40 17.10 -0.35 1.32
C ASP A 40 17.41 -0.20 -0.17
N ASP A 41 16.66 0.67 -0.81
CA ASP A 41 16.71 0.94 -2.25
C ASP A 41 17.75 2.02 -2.59
N GLY A 42 18.96 1.88 -2.03
CA GLY A 42 20.09 2.76 -2.31
C GLY A 42 19.98 4.11 -1.62
N SER A 43 19.60 4.15 -0.34
CA SER A 43 19.53 5.38 0.45
C SER A 43 20.89 6.07 0.56
N SER A 44 20.86 7.39 0.55
CA SER A 44 22.06 8.24 0.73
C SER A 44 22.14 8.92 2.10
N ASP A 45 21.13 8.73 2.95
CA ASP A 45 21.03 9.21 4.32
C ASP A 45 21.48 8.14 5.35
N GLY A 46 21.11 8.28 6.63
CA GLY A 46 21.44 7.33 7.70
C GLY A 46 20.69 6.00 7.70
N CYS A 47 19.79 5.74 6.73
CA CYS A 47 18.98 4.53 6.66
C CYS A 47 19.81 3.24 6.70
N ILE A 48 20.93 3.18 5.97
CA ILE A 48 21.80 1.99 5.94
C ILE A 48 22.24 1.60 7.36
N GLY A 49 22.72 2.59 8.14
CA GLY A 49 23.15 2.38 9.51
C GLY A 49 22.02 1.93 10.44
N LEU A 50 20.85 2.56 10.30
CA LEU A 50 19.66 2.21 11.08
C LEU A 50 19.17 0.79 10.77
N CYS A 51 19.04 0.42 9.50
CA CYS A 51 18.61 -0.91 9.08
C CYS A 51 19.52 -1.99 9.63
N ASN A 52 20.83 -1.84 9.47
CA ASN A 52 21.83 -2.79 10.00
C ASN A 52 21.78 -2.87 11.53
N GLY A 53 21.56 -1.74 12.22
CA GLY A 53 21.38 -1.70 13.67
C GLY A 53 20.16 -2.50 14.14
N TYR A 54 19.02 -2.39 13.44
CA TYR A 54 17.83 -3.20 13.77
C TYR A 54 18.04 -4.69 13.53
N ALA A 55 18.70 -5.09 12.44
CA ALA A 55 19.01 -6.50 12.18
C ALA A 55 19.92 -7.13 13.24
N GLN A 56 20.83 -6.33 13.84
CA GLN A 56 21.68 -6.79 14.94
C GLN A 56 20.91 -6.94 16.27
N GLN A 57 19.85 -6.16 16.47
CA GLN A 57 19.08 -6.12 17.71
C GLN A 57 17.93 -7.15 17.75
N ASP A 58 17.31 -7.45 16.61
CA ASP A 58 16.18 -8.36 16.52
C ASP A 58 16.33 -9.34 15.34
N LYS A 59 16.38 -10.63 15.65
CA LYS A 59 16.55 -11.72 14.67
C LYS A 59 15.43 -11.86 13.66
N ARG A 60 14.29 -11.19 13.89
CA ARG A 60 13.16 -11.14 12.94
C ARG A 60 13.41 -10.16 11.81
N VAL A 61 14.37 -9.24 11.97
CA VAL A 61 14.70 -8.22 10.97
C VAL A 61 15.73 -8.75 10.00
N VAL A 62 15.42 -8.68 8.71
CA VAL A 62 16.28 -9.04 7.59
C VAL A 62 16.47 -7.81 6.73
N VAL A 63 17.71 -7.50 6.34
CA VAL A 63 18.03 -6.31 5.54
C VAL A 63 18.60 -6.72 4.20
N TYR A 64 18.11 -6.08 3.16
CA TYR A 64 18.67 -6.14 1.81
C TYR A 64 19.02 -4.74 1.34
N HIS A 65 20.27 -4.55 0.92
CA HIS A 65 20.73 -3.34 0.29
C HIS A 65 20.84 -3.56 -1.21
N LYS A 66 20.24 -2.68 -2.01
CA LYS A 66 20.29 -2.75 -3.47
C LYS A 66 20.51 -1.39 -4.10
N GLN A 67 20.90 -1.37 -5.37
CA GLN A 67 20.90 -0.14 -6.16
C GLN A 67 19.48 0.38 -6.31
N ASN A 68 19.31 1.71 -6.28
CA ASN A 68 18.00 2.33 -6.43
C ASN A 68 17.31 1.90 -7.73
N GLY A 69 16.13 1.33 -7.60
CA GLY A 69 15.25 0.89 -8.69
C GLY A 69 13.82 1.43 -8.53
N GLY A 70 13.56 2.19 -7.45
CA GLY A 70 12.26 2.78 -7.13
C GLY A 70 11.36 1.86 -6.31
N LEU A 71 10.24 2.44 -5.85
CA LEU A 71 9.31 1.84 -4.90
C LEU A 71 8.78 0.47 -5.37
N SER A 72 8.37 0.36 -6.62
CA SER A 72 7.92 -0.90 -7.25
C SER A 72 8.97 -2.00 -7.16
N ASP A 73 10.21 -1.65 -7.49
CA ASP A 73 11.32 -2.61 -7.50
C ASP A 73 11.65 -3.06 -6.08
N ALA A 74 11.67 -2.15 -5.12
CA ALA A 74 11.89 -2.48 -3.70
C ALA A 74 10.78 -3.39 -3.15
N ARG A 75 9.49 -3.13 -3.47
CA ARG A 75 8.39 -4.01 -3.05
C ARG A 75 8.48 -5.40 -3.69
N ASN A 76 8.76 -5.48 -4.99
CA ASN A 76 8.95 -6.74 -5.70
C ASN A 76 10.11 -7.54 -5.11
N TYR A 77 11.25 -6.87 -4.87
CA TYR A 77 12.42 -7.49 -4.27
C TYR A 77 12.12 -8.07 -2.88
N GLY A 78 11.38 -7.32 -2.05
CA GLY A 78 10.96 -7.79 -0.73
C GLY A 78 10.10 -9.05 -0.81
N VAL A 79 9.13 -9.11 -1.72
CA VAL A 79 8.29 -10.32 -1.92
C VAL A 79 9.09 -11.51 -2.41
N GLU A 80 10.04 -11.30 -3.32
CA GLU A 80 10.89 -12.39 -3.85
C GLU A 80 11.75 -13.05 -2.76
N HIS A 81 12.11 -12.29 -1.73
CA HIS A 81 12.92 -12.77 -0.61
C HIS A 81 12.09 -13.16 0.63
N ALA A 82 10.77 -12.95 0.58
CA ALA A 82 9.87 -13.28 1.67
C ALA A 82 9.68 -14.80 1.82
N ARG A 83 9.77 -15.28 3.06
CA ARG A 83 9.57 -16.69 3.43
C ARG A 83 8.20 -16.95 4.05
N GLY A 84 7.52 -15.88 4.48
CA GLY A 84 6.20 -15.96 5.10
C GLY A 84 5.14 -16.52 4.16
N GLU A 85 4.14 -17.14 4.74
CA GLU A 85 2.93 -17.58 4.03
C GLU A 85 2.10 -16.39 3.58
N TYR A 86 2.17 -15.30 4.35
CA TYR A 86 1.48 -14.04 4.07
C TYR A 86 2.45 -12.88 3.98
N ILE A 87 2.07 -11.86 3.20
CA ILE A 87 2.81 -10.61 2.98
C ILE A 87 1.97 -9.43 3.49
N ALA A 88 2.59 -8.54 4.24
CA ALA A 88 2.07 -7.20 4.52
C ALA A 88 3.09 -6.16 4.07
N TYR A 89 2.62 -5.00 3.63
CA TYR A 89 3.48 -3.83 3.38
C TYR A 89 3.24 -2.78 4.45
N VAL A 90 4.31 -2.12 4.84
CA VAL A 90 4.26 -0.90 5.68
C VAL A 90 5.23 0.10 5.08
N ASP A 91 4.72 1.29 4.79
CA ASP A 91 5.57 2.39 4.33
C ASP A 91 6.39 2.94 5.51
N PRO A 92 7.68 3.18 5.35
CA PRO A 92 8.61 3.45 6.46
C PRO A 92 8.44 4.83 7.11
N ASP A 93 7.63 5.70 6.54
CA ASP A 93 7.22 6.99 7.09
C ASP A 93 5.90 6.95 7.89
N ASP A 94 5.28 5.76 7.96
CA ASP A 94 4.06 5.47 8.70
C ASP A 94 4.33 4.62 9.94
N TYR A 95 3.29 4.32 10.72
CA TYR A 95 3.35 3.34 11.83
C TYR A 95 2.03 2.59 11.99
N VAL A 96 2.05 1.49 12.73
CA VAL A 96 0.88 0.61 12.89
C VAL A 96 0.53 0.40 14.36
N ASP A 97 -0.73 0.08 14.65
CA ASP A 97 -1.19 -0.29 15.98
C ASP A 97 -0.55 -1.62 16.41
N LEU A 98 -0.45 -1.86 17.73
CA LEU A 98 0.23 -3.04 18.30
C LEU A 98 -0.34 -4.37 17.80
N ASP A 99 -1.61 -4.42 17.49
CA ASP A 99 -2.35 -5.59 17.05
C ASP A 99 -2.65 -5.61 15.54
N TYR A 100 -1.98 -4.75 14.75
CA TYR A 100 -2.23 -4.61 13.30
C TYR A 100 -2.15 -5.93 12.53
N ILE A 101 -1.05 -6.65 12.67
CA ILE A 101 -0.85 -7.93 11.97
C ILE A 101 -1.80 -9.00 12.53
N GLU A 102 -1.98 -9.05 13.86
CA GLU A 102 -2.88 -10.00 14.50
C GLU A 102 -4.33 -9.80 14.05
N TYR A 103 -4.79 -8.55 13.98
CA TYR A 103 -6.12 -8.20 13.51
C TYR A 103 -6.36 -8.62 12.05
N LEU A 104 -5.44 -8.25 11.14
CA LEU A 104 -5.54 -8.65 9.74
C LEU A 104 -5.54 -10.17 9.57
N TYR A 105 -4.66 -10.87 10.29
CA TYR A 105 -4.62 -12.34 10.25
C TYR A 105 -5.87 -12.97 10.84
N TYR A 106 -6.40 -12.42 11.94
CA TYR A 106 -7.63 -12.90 12.57
C TYR A 106 -8.82 -12.88 11.60
N ILE A 107 -9.08 -11.73 10.94
CA ILE A 107 -10.20 -11.61 10.00
C ILE A 107 -9.99 -12.47 8.74
N LEU A 108 -8.76 -12.57 8.23
CA LEU A 108 -8.41 -13.44 7.12
C LEU A 108 -8.74 -14.91 7.44
N LYS A 109 -8.38 -15.39 8.62
CA LYS A 109 -8.66 -16.78 9.07
C LYS A 109 -10.13 -16.99 9.41
N LYS A 110 -10.80 -16.00 10.01
CA LYS A 110 -12.23 -16.04 10.35
C LYS A 110 -13.07 -16.34 9.11
N TYR A 111 -12.74 -15.73 7.99
CA TYR A 111 -13.48 -15.87 6.73
C TYR A 111 -12.84 -16.84 5.75
N ASN A 112 -11.67 -17.40 6.08
CA ASN A 112 -10.92 -18.32 5.25
C ASN A 112 -10.70 -17.78 3.82
N VAL A 113 -10.09 -16.60 3.72
CA VAL A 113 -9.84 -15.88 2.47
C VAL A 113 -8.34 -15.66 2.24
N GLU A 114 -7.95 -15.28 1.02
CA GLU A 114 -6.55 -15.06 0.62
C GLU A 114 -6.07 -13.65 0.93
N MET A 115 -6.99 -12.71 1.19
CA MET A 115 -6.67 -11.29 1.42
C MET A 115 -7.59 -10.70 2.49
N SER A 116 -7.01 -9.89 3.37
CA SER A 116 -7.74 -9.05 4.31
C SER A 116 -7.30 -7.60 4.25
N VAL A 117 -8.20 -6.70 4.61
CA VAL A 117 -8.01 -5.24 4.59
C VAL A 117 -8.47 -4.67 5.93
N CYS A 118 -7.76 -3.68 6.49
CA CYS A 118 -8.23 -2.88 7.60
C CYS A 118 -8.32 -1.39 7.24
N GLN A 119 -8.91 -0.60 8.13
CA GLN A 119 -8.95 0.85 7.97
C GLN A 119 -7.67 1.51 8.47
N HIS A 120 -7.54 2.80 8.15
CA HIS A 120 -6.42 3.63 8.56
C HIS A 120 -6.89 4.96 9.17
N ARG A 121 -5.99 5.59 9.92
CA ARG A 121 -6.09 6.98 10.38
C ARG A 121 -5.16 7.84 9.54
N VAL A 122 -5.59 9.05 9.24
CA VAL A 122 -4.72 10.06 8.60
C VAL A 122 -4.32 11.09 9.64
N HIS A 123 -3.02 11.22 9.90
CA HIS A 123 -2.46 12.18 10.84
C HIS A 123 -1.92 13.39 10.07
N PHE A 124 -2.51 14.55 10.29
CA PHE A 124 -2.10 15.80 9.66
C PHE A 124 -1.12 16.59 10.53
N ASN A 125 -0.27 17.42 9.90
CA ASN A 125 0.75 18.24 10.57
C ASN A 125 0.20 19.15 11.69
N ALA A 126 -1.07 19.52 11.64
CA ALA A 126 -1.75 20.33 12.67
C ALA A 126 -2.17 19.52 13.92
N GLY A 127 -1.79 18.24 14.02
CA GLY A 127 -2.20 17.36 15.11
C GLY A 127 -3.65 16.88 15.04
N THR A 128 -4.34 17.14 13.92
CA THR A 128 -5.67 16.58 13.64
C THR A 128 -5.54 15.16 13.08
N VAL A 129 -6.49 14.30 13.46
CA VAL A 129 -6.56 12.92 13.01
C VAL A 129 -7.92 12.69 12.37
N ASP A 130 -7.91 12.20 11.12
CA ASP A 130 -9.11 11.69 10.45
C ASP A 130 -9.23 10.18 10.76
N GLU A 131 -10.10 9.84 11.70
CA GLU A 131 -10.39 8.47 12.10
C GLU A 131 -11.48 7.90 11.18
N ARG A 132 -11.14 6.92 10.38
CA ARG A 132 -12.06 6.29 9.43
C ARG A 132 -12.62 4.97 9.94
N GLY A 133 -12.08 4.49 11.05
CA GLY A 133 -12.43 3.20 11.61
C GLY A 133 -13.76 3.19 12.36
N LYS A 134 -14.40 2.03 12.35
CA LYS A 134 -15.54 1.65 13.19
C LYS A 134 -15.37 0.18 13.62
N LYS A 135 -16.20 -0.30 14.52
CA LYS A 135 -16.21 -1.72 14.89
C LYS A 135 -16.84 -2.59 13.79
N GLY A 136 -16.38 -3.82 13.70
CA GLY A 136 -16.94 -4.85 12.85
C GLY A 136 -16.01 -5.30 11.74
N ASP A 137 -16.41 -6.38 11.12
CA ASP A 137 -15.74 -7.01 9.99
C ASP A 137 -16.76 -7.80 9.17
N GLU A 138 -16.47 -8.00 7.88
CA GLU A 138 -17.29 -8.80 6.97
C GLU A 138 -16.42 -9.44 5.88
N GLU A 139 -16.95 -10.45 5.20
CA GLU A 139 -16.42 -10.93 3.93
C GLU A 139 -17.27 -10.39 2.78
N VAL A 140 -16.61 -10.07 1.67
CA VAL A 140 -17.27 -9.58 0.47
C VAL A 140 -16.78 -10.32 -0.76
N THR A 141 -17.59 -10.31 -1.82
CA THR A 141 -17.14 -10.74 -3.14
C THR A 141 -16.09 -9.80 -3.70
N VAL A 142 -15.25 -10.29 -4.60
CA VAL A 142 -14.26 -9.45 -5.30
C VAL A 142 -14.93 -8.30 -6.03
N SER A 143 -16.06 -8.54 -6.71
CA SER A 143 -16.81 -7.48 -7.40
C SER A 143 -17.24 -6.37 -6.43
N GLU A 144 -17.77 -6.70 -5.25
CA GLU A 144 -18.14 -5.69 -4.24
C GLU A 144 -16.92 -4.95 -3.68
N CYS A 145 -15.81 -5.67 -3.42
CA CYS A 145 -14.56 -5.07 -2.96
C CYS A 145 -14.01 -4.07 -4.00
N LEU A 146 -13.95 -4.46 -5.28
CA LEU A 146 -13.53 -3.60 -6.38
C LEU A 146 -14.44 -2.38 -6.54
N LYS A 147 -15.76 -2.57 -6.41
CA LYS A 147 -16.72 -1.48 -6.44
C LYS A 147 -16.43 -0.42 -5.38
N ARG A 148 -16.24 -0.85 -4.12
CA ARG A 148 -15.90 0.06 -3.01
C ARG A 148 -14.57 0.76 -3.25
N MET A 149 -13.56 0.05 -3.74
CA MET A 149 -12.25 0.63 -4.10
C MET A 149 -12.39 1.71 -5.21
N LEU A 150 -13.19 1.45 -6.25
CA LEU A 150 -13.42 2.40 -7.34
C LEU A 150 -14.13 3.67 -6.87
N TYR A 151 -15.00 3.55 -5.86
CA TYR A 151 -15.70 4.69 -5.25
C TYR A 151 -14.88 5.35 -4.11
N HIS A 152 -13.73 4.81 -3.71
CA HIS A 152 -12.99 5.20 -2.50
C HIS A 152 -13.84 5.10 -1.23
N ASP A 153 -14.69 4.09 -1.19
CA ASP A 153 -15.50 3.78 -0.03
C ASP A 153 -14.86 2.64 0.76
N VAL A 154 -14.33 2.95 1.94
CA VAL A 154 -13.72 1.99 2.88
C VAL A 154 -12.39 1.39 2.38
N ILE A 155 -12.22 1.17 1.10
CA ILE A 155 -11.04 0.52 0.50
C ILE A 155 -10.40 1.46 -0.53
N ASP A 156 -9.08 1.47 -0.53
CA ASP A 156 -8.26 2.21 -1.49
C ASP A 156 -7.29 1.28 -2.23
N THR A 157 -6.52 1.87 -3.14
CA THR A 157 -5.52 1.15 -3.93
C THR A 157 -4.19 0.94 -3.20
N SER A 158 -3.99 1.49 -2.00
CA SER A 158 -2.72 1.39 -1.27
C SER A 158 -2.22 -0.06 -1.15
N ALA A 159 -0.92 -0.25 -1.10
CA ALA A 159 -0.33 -1.56 -0.84
C ALA A 159 -0.43 -1.95 0.65
N TRP A 160 -0.40 -0.94 1.55
CA TRP A 160 -0.48 -1.09 2.99
C TRP A 160 -1.92 -1.29 3.50
N ALA A 161 -2.10 -1.48 4.83
CA ALA A 161 -3.37 -1.80 5.50
C ALA A 161 -4.02 -3.08 4.99
N LYS A 162 -3.23 -4.01 4.48
CA LYS A 162 -3.68 -5.25 3.87
C LYS A 162 -2.74 -6.41 4.23
N LEU A 163 -3.29 -7.61 4.31
CA LEU A 163 -2.54 -8.86 4.42
C LEU A 163 -2.90 -9.73 3.22
N TYR A 164 -1.90 -10.23 2.54
CA TYR A 164 -2.02 -10.99 1.31
C TYR A 164 -1.45 -12.39 1.47
N HIS A 165 -2.13 -13.43 0.99
CA HIS A 165 -1.46 -14.71 0.79
C HIS A 165 -0.36 -14.55 -0.25
N ARG A 166 0.85 -15.08 0.04
CA ARG A 166 2.03 -14.87 -0.83
C ARG A 166 1.82 -15.33 -2.27
N ASP A 167 1.02 -16.36 -2.48
CA ASP A 167 0.78 -16.91 -3.81
C ASP A 167 0.10 -15.93 -4.78
N LEU A 168 -0.61 -14.91 -4.27
CA LEU A 168 -1.17 -13.84 -5.10
C LEU A 168 -0.07 -13.10 -5.89
N PHE A 169 1.16 -13.10 -5.40
CA PHE A 169 2.31 -12.47 -6.06
C PHE A 169 3.03 -13.38 -7.07
N GLN A 170 2.57 -14.60 -7.34
CA GLN A 170 3.20 -15.45 -8.36
C GLN A 170 3.02 -14.87 -9.76
N THR A 171 1.86 -14.27 -10.04
CA THR A 171 1.49 -13.72 -11.36
C THR A 171 1.41 -12.19 -11.37
N VAL A 172 1.31 -11.54 -10.21
CA VAL A 172 1.17 -10.09 -10.07
C VAL A 172 2.45 -9.47 -9.53
N ARG A 173 2.93 -8.41 -10.21
CA ARG A 173 4.10 -7.63 -9.80
C ARG A 173 3.80 -6.14 -9.93
N TYR A 174 4.47 -5.33 -9.11
CA TYR A 174 4.45 -3.88 -9.23
C TYR A 174 5.21 -3.43 -10.48
N PRO A 175 4.68 -2.48 -11.28
CA PRO A 175 5.33 -2.00 -12.51
C PRO A 175 6.56 -1.15 -12.17
N ILE A 176 7.75 -1.58 -12.61
CA ILE A 176 9.00 -0.85 -12.36
C ILE A 176 9.04 0.44 -13.18
N GLY A 177 9.54 1.53 -12.56
CA GLY A 177 9.71 2.82 -13.22
C GLY A 177 8.42 3.65 -13.35
N LYS A 178 7.32 3.21 -12.74
CA LYS A 178 6.04 3.93 -12.68
C LYS A 178 5.77 4.45 -11.28
N ILE A 179 5.14 5.61 -11.16
CA ILE A 179 4.48 6.06 -9.93
C ILE A 179 3.00 5.66 -9.97
N TYR A 180 2.30 5.67 -8.84
CA TYR A 180 0.95 5.08 -8.68
C TYR A 180 0.92 3.57 -8.99
N GLU A 181 1.98 2.91 -8.63
CA GLU A 181 2.19 1.46 -8.80
C GLU A 181 1.15 0.63 -8.06
N ASP A 182 0.64 1.15 -6.96
CA ASP A 182 -0.45 0.58 -6.16
C ASP A 182 -1.77 0.55 -6.95
N THR A 183 -2.11 1.67 -7.63
CA THR A 183 -3.28 1.74 -8.52
C THR A 183 -3.19 0.73 -9.66
N ALA A 184 -1.99 0.47 -10.16
CA ALA A 184 -1.77 -0.51 -11.22
C ALA A 184 -1.77 -1.98 -10.72
N THR A 185 -1.63 -2.22 -9.40
CA THR A 185 -1.34 -3.56 -8.87
C THR A 185 -2.40 -4.10 -7.93
N THR A 186 -2.88 -3.32 -6.94
CA THR A 186 -3.73 -3.81 -5.85
C THR A 186 -5.03 -4.44 -6.35
N TYR A 187 -5.69 -3.83 -7.35
CA TYR A 187 -6.89 -4.41 -7.94
C TYR A 187 -6.64 -5.78 -8.58
N ARG A 188 -5.44 -6.02 -9.14
CA ARG A 188 -5.07 -7.30 -9.75
C ARG A 188 -4.92 -8.37 -8.68
N LEU A 189 -4.29 -8.05 -7.55
CA LEU A 189 -4.22 -8.95 -6.38
C LEU A 189 -5.62 -9.28 -5.87
N MET A 190 -6.53 -8.29 -5.79
CA MET A 190 -7.93 -8.52 -5.44
C MET A 190 -8.63 -9.47 -6.42
N MET A 191 -8.35 -9.34 -7.72
CA MET A 191 -8.94 -10.17 -8.78
C MET A 191 -8.45 -11.63 -8.75
N GLU A 192 -7.32 -11.92 -8.11
CA GLU A 192 -6.83 -13.30 -7.92
C GLU A 192 -7.48 -14.00 -6.71
N CYS A 193 -8.23 -13.28 -5.86
CA CYS A 193 -8.95 -13.85 -4.74
C CYS A 193 -10.35 -14.35 -5.16
N ASP A 194 -10.92 -15.26 -4.37
CA ASP A 194 -12.32 -15.62 -4.48
C ASP A 194 -13.19 -14.65 -3.67
N ARG A 195 -12.76 -14.32 -2.46
CA ARG A 195 -13.40 -13.40 -1.52
C ARG A 195 -12.34 -12.62 -0.74
N ILE A 196 -12.77 -11.51 -0.12
CA ILE A 196 -11.89 -10.63 0.65
C ILE A 196 -12.53 -10.31 1.99
N ALA A 197 -11.74 -10.35 3.07
CA ALA A 197 -12.18 -9.93 4.40
C ALA A 197 -11.91 -8.43 4.60
N ILE A 198 -12.91 -7.69 5.03
CA ILE A 198 -12.82 -6.27 5.37
C ILE A 198 -13.01 -6.11 6.87
N GLY A 199 -11.99 -5.62 7.55
CA GLY A 199 -12.06 -5.15 8.91
C GLY A 199 -12.22 -3.65 8.96
N TYR A 200 -13.14 -3.18 9.77
CA TYR A 200 -13.46 -1.75 9.86
C TYR A 200 -12.68 -1.00 10.93
N GLU A 201 -11.85 -1.69 11.74
CA GLU A 201 -11.01 -1.02 12.71
C GLU A 201 -9.79 -0.37 12.03
N SER A 202 -9.48 0.87 12.42
CA SER A 202 -8.26 1.53 11.96
C SER A 202 -7.05 0.99 12.71
N LYS A 203 -6.18 0.29 11.99
CA LYS A 203 -4.96 -0.31 12.55
C LYS A 203 -3.68 0.23 11.91
N TYR A 204 -3.81 1.00 10.85
CA TYR A 204 -2.71 1.66 10.15
C TYR A 204 -2.76 3.16 10.38
N ASN A 205 -1.62 3.80 10.60
CA ASN A 205 -1.50 5.23 10.88
C ASN A 205 -0.69 5.88 9.75
N TYR A 206 -1.40 6.46 8.79
CA TYR A 206 -0.83 7.19 7.67
C TYR A 206 -0.44 8.60 8.09
N ILE A 207 0.81 8.98 7.90
CA ILE A 207 1.33 10.30 8.23
C ILE A 207 1.32 11.18 6.97
N PHE A 208 0.54 12.25 7.02
CA PHE A 208 0.46 13.19 5.91
C PHE A 208 1.74 14.02 5.81
N HIS A 209 2.43 13.96 4.67
CA HIS A 209 3.59 14.75 4.36
C HIS A 209 3.31 15.69 3.19
N GLU A 210 3.57 17.00 3.37
CA GLU A 210 3.39 18.00 2.31
C GLU A 210 4.25 17.72 1.08
N ASN A 211 5.41 17.12 1.27
CA ASN A 211 6.37 16.79 0.22
C ASN A 211 6.23 15.36 -0.33
N SER A 212 5.12 14.66 -0.04
CA SER A 212 4.89 13.32 -0.60
C SER A 212 4.74 13.37 -2.12
N ILE A 213 4.92 12.21 -2.78
CA ILE A 213 4.75 12.10 -4.25
C ILE A 213 3.38 12.64 -4.68
N ILE A 214 2.33 12.33 -3.92
CA ILE A 214 0.95 12.76 -4.22
C ILE A 214 0.82 14.29 -4.11
N ASN A 215 1.40 14.89 -3.07
CA ASN A 215 1.26 16.32 -2.76
C ASN A 215 2.31 17.20 -3.44
N SER A 216 3.34 16.62 -4.09
CA SER A 216 4.34 17.37 -4.83
C SER A 216 3.72 18.11 -6.02
N LYS A 217 4.39 19.18 -6.50
CA LYS A 217 3.97 19.90 -7.71
C LYS A 217 3.86 18.94 -8.90
N PHE A 218 2.98 19.29 -9.84
CA PHE A 218 2.80 18.50 -11.06
C PHE A 218 4.14 18.31 -11.80
N GLN A 219 4.38 17.08 -12.19
CA GLN A 219 5.47 16.65 -13.09
C GLN A 219 4.87 15.67 -14.10
N ILE A 220 5.51 15.51 -15.25
CA ILE A 220 4.97 14.70 -16.37
C ILE A 220 4.71 13.25 -16.00
N ASN A 221 5.50 12.66 -15.08
CA ASN A 221 5.31 11.30 -14.59
C ASN A 221 4.01 11.12 -13.79
N LYS A 222 3.38 12.19 -13.31
CA LYS A 222 2.06 12.10 -12.66
C LYS A 222 0.94 11.70 -13.62
N LEU A 223 1.17 11.79 -14.94
CA LEU A 223 0.27 11.22 -15.95
C LEU A 223 0.16 9.68 -15.83
N ASP A 224 1.10 9.02 -15.18
CA ASP A 224 1.00 7.59 -14.87
C ASP A 224 -0.29 7.23 -14.12
N LEU A 225 -0.88 8.17 -13.35
CA LEU A 225 -2.19 7.95 -12.71
C LEU A 225 -3.30 7.69 -13.73
N ILE A 226 -3.30 8.43 -14.84
CA ILE A 226 -4.31 8.26 -15.90
C ILE A 226 -4.10 6.89 -16.57
N GLU A 227 -2.86 6.58 -16.95
CA GLU A 227 -2.52 5.30 -17.59
C GLU A 227 -2.88 4.11 -16.68
N ALA A 228 -2.45 4.14 -15.39
CA ALA A 228 -2.74 3.09 -14.42
C ALA A 228 -4.25 2.92 -14.20
N THR A 229 -5.00 4.04 -14.11
CA THR A 229 -6.44 4.01 -13.89
C THR A 229 -7.19 3.51 -15.13
N ASP A 230 -6.77 3.89 -16.34
CA ASP A 230 -7.38 3.40 -17.58
C ASP A 230 -7.17 1.91 -17.76
N TYR A 231 -5.96 1.43 -17.48
CA TYR A 231 -5.66 0.01 -17.55
C TYR A 231 -6.45 -0.78 -16.49
N MET A 232 -6.54 -0.28 -15.26
CA MET A 232 -7.36 -0.85 -14.20
C MET A 232 -8.84 -0.93 -14.62
N ALA A 233 -9.40 0.19 -15.11
CA ALA A 233 -10.79 0.24 -15.55
C ALA A 233 -11.09 -0.74 -16.69
N GLN A 234 -10.18 -0.86 -17.66
CA GLN A 234 -10.32 -1.80 -18.75
C GLN A 234 -10.35 -3.25 -18.28
N ASN A 235 -9.44 -3.64 -17.38
CA ASN A 235 -9.37 -5.01 -16.86
C ASN A 235 -10.59 -5.33 -15.99
N ILE A 236 -11.01 -4.40 -15.13
CA ILE A 236 -12.18 -4.59 -14.27
C ILE A 236 -13.44 -4.75 -15.13
N LYS A 237 -13.68 -3.87 -16.10
CA LYS A 237 -14.86 -3.96 -16.99
C LYS A 237 -14.90 -5.25 -17.79
N LYS A 238 -13.74 -5.76 -18.19
CA LYS A 238 -13.66 -7.04 -18.92
C LYS A 238 -14.11 -8.24 -18.07
N ARG A 239 -13.78 -8.27 -16.77
CA ARG A 239 -14.08 -9.40 -15.88
C ARG A 239 -15.38 -9.19 -15.10
N TYR A 240 -15.74 -7.93 -14.81
CA TYR A 240 -16.90 -7.50 -14.03
C TYR A 240 -17.64 -6.38 -14.77
N PRO A 241 -18.40 -6.70 -15.85
CA PRO A 241 -19.09 -5.68 -16.67
C PRO A 241 -20.07 -4.82 -15.88
N GLU A 242 -20.62 -5.35 -14.78
CA GLU A 242 -21.52 -4.63 -13.88
C GLU A 242 -20.84 -3.45 -13.15
N LEU A 243 -19.52 -3.39 -13.14
CA LEU A 243 -18.73 -2.31 -12.52
C LEU A 243 -18.36 -1.20 -13.53
N GLU A 244 -18.90 -1.19 -14.73
CA GLU A 244 -18.54 -0.20 -15.77
C GLU A 244 -18.71 1.24 -15.29
N GLU A 245 -19.85 1.57 -14.67
CA GLU A 245 -20.12 2.93 -14.16
C GLU A 245 -19.07 3.35 -13.11
N ALA A 246 -18.76 2.46 -12.15
CA ALA A 246 -17.76 2.72 -11.12
C ALA A 246 -16.36 2.91 -11.72
N ALA A 247 -16.01 2.11 -12.72
CA ALA A 247 -14.74 2.19 -13.44
C ALA A 247 -14.61 3.52 -14.21
N VAL A 248 -15.66 3.92 -14.92
CA VAL A 248 -15.70 5.22 -15.63
C VAL A 248 -15.59 6.38 -14.65
N ARG A 249 -16.33 6.34 -13.54
CA ARG A 249 -16.21 7.35 -12.48
C ARG A 249 -14.77 7.50 -11.99
N ARG A 250 -14.06 6.39 -11.77
CA ARG A 250 -12.66 6.40 -11.34
C ARG A 250 -11.74 7.02 -12.39
N GLN A 251 -11.96 6.72 -13.66
CA GLN A 251 -11.22 7.34 -14.77
C GLN A 251 -11.42 8.86 -14.84
N VAL A 252 -12.66 9.32 -14.64
CA VAL A 252 -13.00 10.76 -14.59
C VAL A 252 -12.29 11.41 -13.40
N TYR A 253 -12.34 10.79 -12.21
CA TYR A 253 -11.66 11.28 -11.03
C TYR A 253 -10.14 11.46 -11.25
N ALA A 254 -9.47 10.47 -11.85
CA ALA A 254 -8.03 10.55 -12.13
C ALA A 254 -7.69 11.74 -13.04
N ARG A 255 -8.48 11.97 -14.09
CA ARG A 255 -8.30 13.11 -15.00
C ARG A 255 -8.49 14.45 -14.32
N PHE A 256 -9.55 14.60 -13.50
CA PHE A 256 -9.75 15.82 -12.72
C PHE A 256 -8.65 16.05 -11.68
N SER A 257 -8.16 15.00 -11.03
CA SER A 257 -7.04 15.10 -10.07
C SER A 257 -5.78 15.63 -10.75
N ILE A 258 -5.43 15.10 -11.91
CA ILE A 258 -4.26 15.55 -12.68
C ILE A 258 -4.48 16.97 -13.21
N LEU A 259 -5.64 17.28 -13.76
CA LEU A 259 -5.95 18.62 -14.26
C LEU A 259 -5.81 19.68 -13.14
N ASN A 260 -6.35 19.41 -11.96
CA ASN A 260 -6.21 20.33 -10.83
C ASN A 260 -4.74 20.58 -10.47
N GLN A 261 -3.90 19.55 -10.42
CA GLN A 261 -2.47 19.69 -10.15
C GLN A 261 -1.75 20.50 -11.27
N MET A 262 -2.14 20.30 -12.53
CA MET A 262 -1.57 21.07 -13.66
C MET A 262 -1.93 22.55 -13.57
N LEU A 263 -3.13 22.89 -13.10
CA LEU A 263 -3.59 24.27 -12.98
C LEU A 263 -2.84 25.08 -11.91
N GLU A 264 -2.22 24.41 -10.94
CA GLU A 264 -1.42 25.04 -9.87
C GLU A 264 0.00 25.40 -10.32
N VAL A 265 0.44 24.93 -11.49
CA VAL A 265 1.81 25.19 -11.98
C VAL A 265 1.79 26.37 -12.98
N PRO A 266 2.55 27.46 -12.72
CA PRO A 266 2.70 28.56 -13.68
C PRO A 266 3.26 28.05 -15.01
N GLY A 267 2.64 28.46 -16.14
CA GLY A 267 3.04 28.08 -17.49
C GLY A 267 2.21 26.94 -18.11
N TYR A 268 1.51 26.10 -17.33
CA TYR A 268 0.56 25.12 -17.90
C TYR A 268 -0.78 25.74 -18.30
N SER A 269 -1.02 27.00 -17.97
CA SER A 269 -2.20 27.75 -18.46
C SER A 269 -2.22 27.90 -19.99
N GLU A 270 -1.08 27.76 -20.66
CA GLU A 270 -0.98 27.82 -22.12
C GLU A 270 -1.45 26.52 -22.80
N ILE A 271 -1.41 25.37 -22.11
CA ILE A 271 -1.88 24.06 -22.62
C ILE A 271 -3.41 23.99 -22.62
N ARG A 272 -4.12 24.97 -22.06
CA ARG A 272 -5.59 25.03 -22.04
C ARG A 272 -6.24 25.20 -23.42
N SER A 273 -5.48 25.52 -24.45
CA SER A 273 -6.00 25.86 -25.78
C SER A 273 -5.93 24.70 -26.80
N GLU A 274 -5.39 23.58 -26.43
CA GLU A 274 -5.36 22.33 -27.22
C GLU A 274 -6.24 21.24 -26.55
#